data_e552d28cb36715c176196732c3ff9516
#
_entry.id   e552d28cb36715c176196732c3ff9516
#
_cell.length_a   1.000
_cell.length_b   1.000
_cell.length_c   1.000
_cell.angle_alpha   90.00
_cell.angle_beta   90.00
_cell.angle_gamma   90.00
#
_symmetry.space_group_name_H-M   'P 1'
#
loop_
_entity.id
_entity.type
_entity.pdbx_description
1 polymer ?
#
loop_
_entity_poly.entity_id
_entity_poly.type
_entity_poly.pdbx_seq_one_letter_code
_entity_poly.pdbx_strand_id
1 'polypeptide(L)'
;MKRYILYSLSGLAALSAHSQNTSNENVSPNILLIVVDDMGFSDTQPFGGEIQTPHINRLAEQGIRFTRFHTSSLSAPTRAMLLTGVDNHQNGLGIMPPLHAENQYMQPGYEGGINQHVMTLAEVLHENNYYTCMAGKWHLGAQKGNIPSERGFEQSFTMLGGGAGHFCHSFALSDSERPVTFYLDNGKKVDKLPDDFYSTRYYTDKMIEYLRKCPQDKPFFGYLAFTAPHDPLQIIPEWKDREKGTYDCGYDSIRSARLERQKQMGLIPAQTPDTDLSNPSIQWNKLSKEQQKEQSRKMEIYASMIEYVDYSIGRVLEELEKEHKLDNTLVLFMSDNGANPKEPESYPGNTKEIIQERYDNQLENYGNSNSFISLGEAWAEVCNTPYSLYKMTTHEGGICVPLIISGKNIIQKGSIDHTTPLHVTDLFPTILEYTHTQRPSSYGHTTLAPLYGKSFAQRLTDANALPIRTSNDALCFEMKEDKAVIQGKWKAVQLTPPHGDGTTWKLYNLETDLAEQNDLSEVYPEKLKELIKLWKEYAKSVGYIPSDKSMTIQRIGAEAFYQYKQ
;
A
#
# COMPACT_ATOMS: atom_id res chain seq x y z
N MET A 1 80.31 43.37 -40.33
CA MET A 1 79.76 42.13 -40.92
C MET A 1 78.89 41.46 -39.86
N LYS A 2 77.61 41.59 -39.96
CA LYS A 2 76.66 41.02 -39.00
C LYS A 2 75.97 39.79 -39.64
N ARG A 3 76.16 38.63 -39.03
CA ARG A 3 75.47 37.39 -39.43
C ARG A 3 74.10 37.35 -38.73
N TYR A 4 73.03 37.19 -39.49
CA TYR A 4 71.71 36.90 -38.98
C TYR A 4 71.49 35.37 -39.01
N ILE A 5 71.13 34.81 -37.86
CA ILE A 5 70.70 33.42 -37.68
C ILE A 5 69.16 33.40 -37.65
N LEU A 6 68.53 32.69 -38.64
CA LEU A 6 67.11 32.39 -38.65
C LEU A 6 66.87 31.18 -37.73
N TYR A 7 66.00 31.31 -36.78
CA TYR A 7 65.40 30.19 -36.05
C TYR A 7 64.01 29.91 -36.65
N SER A 8 63.82 28.69 -37.17
CA SER A 8 62.53 28.18 -37.56
C SER A 8 61.85 27.56 -36.33
N LEU A 9 60.72 28.12 -35.88
CA LEU A 9 59.84 27.48 -34.90
C LEU A 9 58.86 26.55 -35.61
N SER A 10 59.03 25.23 -35.38
CA SER A 10 58.06 24.22 -35.70
C SER A 10 57.01 24.14 -34.57
N GLY A 11 55.83 24.70 -34.78
CA GLY A 11 54.70 24.56 -33.85
C GLY A 11 54.03 23.20 -34.00
N LEU A 12 54.19 22.30 -33.02
CA LEU A 12 53.31 21.14 -32.84
C LEU A 12 51.96 21.61 -32.22
N ALA A 13 50.91 21.60 -33.03
CA ALA A 13 49.54 21.73 -32.52
C ALA A 13 49.11 20.39 -31.91
N ALA A 14 49.10 20.31 -30.59
CA ALA A 14 48.45 19.22 -29.86
C ALA A 14 46.94 19.42 -29.92
N LEU A 15 46.25 18.64 -30.75
CA LEU A 15 44.81 18.51 -30.71
C LEU A 15 44.42 17.78 -29.42
N SER A 16 44.03 18.54 -28.38
CA SER A 16 43.36 18.01 -27.22
C SER A 16 41.94 17.60 -27.64
N ALA A 17 41.74 16.30 -27.86
CA ALA A 17 40.41 15.73 -27.92
C ALA A 17 39.76 15.85 -26.54
N HIS A 18 39.00 16.91 -26.31
CA HIS A 18 38.03 16.93 -25.24
C HIS A 18 36.94 15.92 -25.59
N SER A 19 37.01 14.74 -24.98
CA SER A 19 35.84 13.89 -24.91
C SER A 19 34.82 14.66 -24.05
N GLN A 20 33.82 15.23 -24.70
CA GLN A 20 32.62 15.67 -24.00
C GLN A 20 31.97 14.43 -23.43
N ASN A 21 32.30 14.08 -22.21
CA ASN A 21 31.39 13.36 -21.33
C ASN A 21 30.18 14.30 -21.13
N THR A 22 29.23 14.25 -22.04
CA THR A 22 27.88 14.76 -21.76
C THR A 22 27.30 13.84 -20.71
N SER A 23 27.54 14.18 -19.45
CA SER A 23 26.78 13.66 -18.32
C SER A 23 25.30 13.90 -18.62
N ASN A 24 24.54 12.83 -18.73
CA ASN A 24 23.07 12.81 -18.76
C ASN A 24 22.52 13.31 -17.40
N GLU A 25 22.89 14.51 -16.96
CA GLU A 25 22.55 15.02 -15.61
C GLU A 25 21.17 15.69 -15.53
N ASN A 26 20.39 15.74 -16.63
CA ASN A 26 19.12 16.49 -16.63
C ASN A 26 17.88 15.75 -17.13
N VAL A 27 17.86 14.41 -17.15
CA VAL A 27 16.64 13.69 -17.49
C VAL A 27 15.88 13.39 -16.19
N SER A 28 14.70 13.99 -16.03
CA SER A 28 13.81 13.72 -14.91
C SER A 28 13.55 12.21 -14.78
N PRO A 29 13.62 11.63 -13.57
CA PRO A 29 13.43 10.19 -13.38
C PRO A 29 11.97 9.81 -13.63
N ASN A 30 11.79 8.61 -14.18
CA ASN A 30 10.47 7.96 -14.19
C ASN A 30 10.10 7.48 -12.80
N ILE A 31 8.81 7.37 -12.54
CA ILE A 31 8.27 6.85 -11.26
C ILE A 31 7.32 5.70 -11.57
N LEU A 32 7.57 4.53 -10.99
CA LEU A 32 6.65 3.40 -10.96
C LEU A 32 6.24 3.13 -9.52
N LEU A 33 4.99 3.44 -9.18
CA LEU A 33 4.41 3.20 -7.87
C LEU A 33 3.54 1.94 -7.94
N ILE A 34 3.93 0.89 -7.22
CA ILE A 34 3.26 -0.41 -7.17
C ILE A 34 2.63 -0.56 -5.79
N VAL A 35 1.31 -0.71 -5.75
CA VAL A 35 0.56 -0.94 -4.52
C VAL A 35 -0.19 -2.26 -4.62
N VAL A 36 -0.01 -3.10 -3.60
CA VAL A 36 -0.69 -4.39 -3.43
C VAL A 36 -1.76 -4.24 -2.36
N ASP A 37 -2.88 -4.92 -2.50
CA ASP A 37 -4.07 -4.74 -1.65
C ASP A 37 -4.17 -5.85 -0.61
N ASP A 38 -4.15 -5.50 0.68
CA ASP A 38 -4.27 -6.44 1.81
C ASP A 38 -3.12 -7.46 1.94
N MET A 39 -1.93 -7.14 1.49
CA MET A 39 -0.76 -8.01 1.68
C MET A 39 -0.10 -7.76 3.04
N GLY A 40 0.13 -8.83 3.80
CA GLY A 40 0.77 -8.75 5.11
C GLY A 40 2.25 -8.38 5.05
N PHE A 41 2.78 -7.89 6.20
CA PHE A 41 4.17 -7.42 6.31
C PHE A 41 5.20 -8.49 5.92
N SER A 42 4.95 -9.75 6.31
CA SER A 42 5.92 -10.84 6.16
C SER A 42 5.69 -11.74 4.95
N ASP A 43 4.76 -11.45 4.05
CA ASP A 43 4.37 -12.39 3.00
C ASP A 43 5.44 -12.62 1.94
N THR A 44 6.23 -11.58 1.61
CA THR A 44 7.24 -11.67 0.56
C THR A 44 8.62 -12.07 1.09
N GLN A 45 9.44 -12.71 0.24
CA GLN A 45 10.80 -13.13 0.60
C GLN A 45 11.64 -12.00 1.22
N PRO A 46 11.67 -10.77 0.70
CA PRO A 46 12.47 -9.68 1.30
C PRO A 46 12.08 -9.33 2.73
N PHE A 47 10.89 -9.72 3.18
CA PHE A 47 10.38 -9.46 4.54
C PHE A 47 10.20 -10.75 5.36
N GLY A 48 10.86 -11.85 4.96
CA GLY A 48 10.93 -13.11 5.72
C GLY A 48 9.89 -14.15 5.33
N GLY A 49 9.06 -13.90 4.29
CA GLY A 49 8.08 -14.85 3.77
C GLY A 49 8.70 -16.07 3.09
N GLU A 50 7.94 -17.15 3.01
CA GLU A 50 8.27 -18.35 2.24
C GLU A 50 7.78 -18.26 0.79
N ILE A 51 6.81 -17.39 0.51
CA ILE A 51 6.21 -17.22 -0.81
C ILE A 51 7.28 -16.75 -1.80
N GLN A 52 7.39 -17.43 -2.94
CA GLN A 52 8.42 -17.15 -3.94
C GLN A 52 8.14 -15.84 -4.68
N THR A 53 8.95 -14.81 -4.39
CA THR A 53 8.79 -13.45 -4.94
C THR A 53 10.12 -12.92 -5.49
N PRO A 54 10.71 -13.57 -6.52
CA PRO A 54 12.04 -13.24 -7.03
C PRO A 54 12.16 -11.83 -7.61
N HIS A 55 11.12 -11.27 -8.20
CA HIS A 55 11.16 -9.92 -8.78
C HIS A 55 11.08 -8.84 -7.69
N ILE A 56 10.26 -9.04 -6.64
CA ILE A 56 10.23 -8.16 -5.46
C ILE A 56 11.55 -8.29 -4.69
N ASN A 57 12.13 -9.50 -4.61
CA ASN A 57 13.45 -9.71 -4.00
C ASN A 57 14.53 -8.93 -4.75
N ARG A 58 14.52 -8.96 -6.09
CA ARG A 58 15.42 -8.15 -6.93
C ARG A 58 15.28 -6.64 -6.64
N LEU A 59 14.06 -6.13 -6.47
CA LEU A 59 13.84 -4.73 -6.08
C LEU A 59 14.48 -4.43 -4.71
N ALA A 60 14.34 -5.33 -3.76
CA ALA A 60 14.94 -5.19 -2.43
C ALA A 60 16.48 -5.22 -2.47
N GLU A 61 17.08 -6.09 -3.27
CA GLU A 61 18.54 -6.18 -3.47
C GLU A 61 19.11 -4.93 -4.15
N GLN A 62 18.33 -4.28 -5.01
CA GLN A 62 18.70 -3.06 -5.74
C GLN A 62 18.24 -1.77 -5.05
N GLY A 63 17.54 -1.87 -3.93
CA GLY A 63 16.90 -0.78 -3.22
C GLY A 63 17.11 -0.82 -1.71
N ILE A 64 16.24 -0.12 -1.01
CA ILE A 64 16.17 -0.06 0.45
C ILE A 64 14.84 -0.66 0.90
N ARG A 65 14.87 -1.53 1.91
CA ARG A 65 13.69 -2.02 2.64
C ARG A 65 13.47 -1.17 3.88
N PHE A 66 12.26 -0.68 4.07
CA PHE A 66 11.87 0.10 5.24
C PHE A 66 10.99 -0.76 6.15
N THR A 67 11.38 -0.94 7.41
CA THR A 67 10.68 -1.81 8.37
C THR A 67 9.74 -1.05 9.31
N ARG A 68 9.72 0.27 9.22
CA ARG A 68 8.88 1.15 10.04
C ARG A 68 8.06 2.11 9.17
N PHE A 69 7.43 1.56 8.14
CA PHE A 69 6.56 2.33 7.23
C PHE A 69 5.09 2.08 7.57
N HIS A 70 4.37 3.15 7.87
CA HIS A 70 3.01 3.10 8.39
C HIS A 70 2.00 3.71 7.41
N THR A 71 0.84 3.09 7.34
CA THR A 71 -0.32 3.48 6.54
C THR A 71 -1.54 3.67 7.45
N SER A 72 -2.71 3.99 6.86
CA SER A 72 -3.98 3.73 7.56
C SER A 72 -4.23 2.22 7.61
N SER A 73 -5.05 1.78 8.55
CA SER A 73 -5.49 0.38 8.61
C SER A 73 -6.58 0.03 7.59
N LEU A 74 -6.92 0.95 6.67
CA LEU A 74 -7.89 0.78 5.59
C LEU A 74 -7.39 1.37 4.27
N SER A 75 -7.80 0.74 3.17
CA SER A 75 -7.34 0.96 1.81
C SER A 75 -7.60 2.37 1.28
N ALA A 76 -8.85 2.87 1.35
CA ALA A 76 -9.20 4.18 0.76
C ALA A 76 -8.48 5.34 1.45
N PRO A 77 -8.45 5.46 2.79
CA PRO A 77 -7.66 6.47 3.48
C PRO A 77 -6.16 6.41 3.15
N THR A 78 -5.57 5.21 3.11
CA THR A 78 -4.15 5.03 2.74
C THR A 78 -3.88 5.55 1.33
N ARG A 79 -4.68 5.14 0.34
CA ARG A 79 -4.49 5.56 -1.07
C ARG A 79 -4.71 7.06 -1.26
N ALA A 80 -5.65 7.66 -0.50
CA ALA A 80 -5.84 9.11 -0.50
C ALA A 80 -4.62 9.83 0.06
N MET A 81 -4.10 9.42 1.21
CA MET A 81 -2.90 9.97 1.81
C MET A 81 -1.66 9.78 0.91
N LEU A 82 -1.51 8.60 0.29
CA LEU A 82 -0.44 8.30 -0.66
C LEU A 82 -0.42 9.26 -1.85
N LEU A 83 -1.58 9.43 -2.48
CA LEU A 83 -1.66 10.21 -3.72
C LEU A 83 -1.82 11.72 -3.49
N THR A 84 -2.06 12.18 -2.26
CA THR A 84 -2.26 13.62 -1.98
C THR A 84 -1.21 14.21 -1.02
N GLY A 85 -0.54 13.37 -0.22
CA GLY A 85 0.37 13.80 0.84
C GLY A 85 -0.33 14.50 2.01
N VAL A 86 -1.67 14.47 2.05
CA VAL A 86 -2.52 15.16 3.05
C VAL A 86 -3.21 14.11 3.92
N ASP A 87 -3.37 14.42 5.21
CA ASP A 87 -4.04 13.57 6.18
C ASP A 87 -5.46 13.18 5.70
N ASN A 88 -5.89 11.95 6.04
CA ASN A 88 -7.19 11.43 5.57
C ASN A 88 -8.38 12.26 6.06
N HIS A 89 -8.35 12.85 7.25
CA HIS A 89 -9.40 13.73 7.76
C HIS A 89 -9.44 15.12 7.10
N GLN A 90 -8.50 15.42 6.22
CA GLN A 90 -8.44 16.67 5.47
C GLN A 90 -8.59 16.46 3.96
N ASN A 91 -8.38 15.24 3.47
CA ASN A 91 -8.41 14.95 2.03
C ASN A 91 -9.77 14.46 1.51
N GLY A 92 -10.76 14.25 2.41
CA GLY A 92 -12.11 13.79 2.06
C GLY A 92 -12.42 12.34 2.40
N LEU A 93 -11.43 11.58 2.87
CA LEU A 93 -11.53 10.17 3.21
C LEU A 93 -11.15 9.89 4.68
N GLY A 94 -11.66 10.74 5.59
CA GLY A 94 -11.55 10.53 7.05
C GLY A 94 -12.02 9.16 7.49
N ILE A 95 -12.96 8.57 6.74
CA ILE A 95 -13.37 7.17 6.85
C ILE A 95 -13.61 6.58 5.47
N MET A 96 -13.46 5.28 5.33
CA MET A 96 -13.78 4.56 4.10
C MET A 96 -15.31 4.45 3.89
N PRO A 97 -15.87 4.90 2.76
CA PRO A 97 -17.28 4.63 2.44
C PRO A 97 -17.53 3.11 2.31
N PRO A 98 -18.67 2.57 2.74
CA PRO A 98 -19.84 3.25 3.31
C PRO A 98 -19.86 3.26 4.88
N LEU A 99 -18.70 3.33 5.53
CA LEU A 99 -18.58 3.20 6.98
C LEU A 99 -18.80 4.51 7.76
N HIS A 100 -19.26 5.59 7.10
CA HIS A 100 -19.57 6.86 7.76
C HIS A 100 -20.64 6.69 8.84
N ALA A 101 -20.43 7.34 9.97
CA ALA A 101 -21.52 7.64 10.90
C ALA A 101 -22.38 8.78 10.35
N GLU A 102 -23.62 8.92 10.86
CA GLU A 102 -24.56 9.93 10.39
C GLU A 102 -24.01 11.36 10.57
N ASN A 103 -23.36 11.62 11.71
CA ASN A 103 -22.75 12.91 12.02
C ASN A 103 -21.47 13.20 11.22
N GLN A 104 -20.87 12.21 10.60
CA GLN A 104 -19.66 12.35 9.76
C GLN A 104 -20.02 12.57 8.27
N TYR A 105 -21.17 12.07 7.82
CA TYR A 105 -21.53 12.04 6.42
C TYR A 105 -21.52 13.45 5.79
N MET A 106 -20.75 13.63 4.70
CA MET A 106 -20.56 14.87 3.96
C MET A 106 -20.02 16.05 4.80
N GLN A 107 -19.48 15.80 5.99
CA GLN A 107 -18.74 16.81 6.71
C GLN A 107 -17.36 17.05 6.04
N PRO A 108 -16.74 18.23 6.24
CA PRO A 108 -15.39 18.48 5.74
C PRO A 108 -14.42 17.39 6.17
N GLY A 109 -13.71 16.78 5.20
CA GLY A 109 -12.82 15.66 5.41
C GLY A 109 -13.49 14.28 5.37
N TYR A 110 -14.83 14.22 5.24
CA TYR A 110 -15.63 12.98 5.20
C TYR A 110 -16.58 12.94 3.99
N GLU A 111 -16.17 13.52 2.87
CA GLU A 111 -16.96 13.63 1.64
C GLU A 111 -17.12 12.27 0.91
N GLY A 112 -16.36 11.26 1.31
CA GLY A 112 -16.42 9.91 0.72
C GLY A 112 -15.64 9.75 -0.59
N GLY A 113 -14.83 10.72 -0.93
CA GLY A 113 -13.86 10.76 -2.02
C GLY A 113 -12.90 11.92 -1.82
N ILE A 114 -11.78 11.93 -2.53
CA ILE A 114 -10.83 13.05 -2.41
C ILE A 114 -11.50 14.38 -2.79
N ASN A 115 -11.32 15.37 -1.92
CA ASN A 115 -12.00 16.67 -2.09
C ASN A 115 -11.20 17.64 -2.99
N GLN A 116 -11.74 18.85 -3.18
CA GLN A 116 -11.13 19.86 -4.07
C GLN A 116 -9.98 20.63 -3.40
N HIS A 117 -9.72 20.41 -2.12
CA HIS A 117 -8.61 21.04 -1.39
C HIS A 117 -7.29 20.24 -1.49
N VAL A 118 -7.27 19.17 -2.29
CA VAL A 118 -6.07 18.39 -2.54
C VAL A 118 -5.81 18.25 -4.04
N MET A 119 -4.53 18.19 -4.40
CA MET A 119 -4.05 17.70 -5.70
C MET A 119 -3.48 16.30 -5.53
N THR A 120 -3.76 15.46 -6.50
CA THR A 120 -3.10 14.15 -6.58
C THR A 120 -1.67 14.29 -7.08
N LEU A 121 -0.85 13.30 -6.78
CA LEU A 121 0.51 13.19 -7.33
C LEU A 121 0.50 13.20 -8.87
N ALA A 122 -0.53 12.56 -9.48
CA ALA A 122 -0.69 12.56 -10.93
C ALA A 122 -0.98 13.95 -11.48
N GLU A 123 -1.87 14.74 -10.83
CA GLU A 123 -2.11 16.13 -11.24
C GLU A 123 -0.84 16.97 -11.16
N VAL A 124 -0.08 16.87 -10.04
CA VAL A 124 1.16 17.65 -9.90
C VAL A 124 2.20 17.24 -10.94
N LEU A 125 2.41 15.95 -11.16
CA LEU A 125 3.39 15.48 -12.13
C LEU A 125 2.97 15.77 -13.58
N HIS A 126 1.67 15.67 -13.89
CA HIS A 126 1.14 16.05 -15.19
C HIS A 126 1.40 17.53 -15.53
N GLU A 127 1.14 18.44 -14.58
CA GLU A 127 1.44 19.88 -14.71
C GLU A 127 2.96 20.14 -14.87
N ASN A 128 3.81 19.18 -14.44
CA ASN A 128 5.27 19.22 -14.60
C ASN A 128 5.77 18.35 -15.76
N ASN A 129 4.95 18.17 -16.80
CA ASN A 129 5.27 17.51 -18.08
C ASN A 129 5.54 15.99 -17.98
N TYR A 130 5.08 15.31 -16.93
CA TYR A 130 5.09 13.85 -16.89
C TYR A 130 3.93 13.28 -17.70
N TYR A 131 4.19 12.17 -18.39
CA TYR A 131 3.14 11.29 -18.87
C TYR A 131 2.61 10.45 -17.71
N THR A 132 1.31 10.49 -17.46
CA THR A 132 0.72 9.88 -16.27
C THR A 132 -0.22 8.76 -16.64
N CYS A 133 -0.04 7.58 -16.05
CA CYS A 133 -0.88 6.42 -16.33
C CYS A 133 -1.18 5.59 -15.07
N MET A 134 -2.35 4.94 -15.08
CA MET A 134 -2.80 4.10 -13.99
C MET A 134 -3.48 2.83 -14.48
N ALA A 135 -3.21 1.71 -13.82
CA ALA A 135 -3.95 0.47 -14.00
C ALA A 135 -4.28 -0.16 -12.64
N GLY A 136 -5.56 -0.50 -12.39
CA GLY A 136 -6.02 -1.19 -11.19
C GLY A 136 -7.00 -0.43 -10.29
N LYS A 137 -6.91 -0.66 -8.99
CA LYS A 137 -7.83 -0.14 -7.97
C LYS A 137 -7.65 1.35 -7.72
N TRP A 138 -8.75 2.11 -7.78
CA TRP A 138 -8.79 3.53 -7.43
C TRP A 138 -9.19 3.78 -5.98
N HIS A 139 -10.43 3.53 -5.63
CA HIS A 139 -11.02 3.63 -4.29
C HIS A 139 -10.98 5.03 -3.65
N LEU A 140 -10.96 6.10 -4.46
CA LEU A 140 -10.87 7.49 -4.00
C LEU A 140 -12.08 8.36 -4.39
N GLY A 141 -13.20 7.72 -4.68
CA GLY A 141 -14.42 8.35 -5.12
C GLY A 141 -14.80 7.96 -6.55
N ALA A 142 -16.11 7.95 -6.81
CA ALA A 142 -16.69 7.63 -8.11
C ALA A 142 -17.53 8.79 -8.68
N GLN A 143 -17.60 9.90 -7.95
CA GLN A 143 -18.32 11.08 -8.37
C GLN A 143 -17.54 11.82 -9.47
N LYS A 144 -18.26 12.63 -10.25
CA LYS A 144 -17.65 13.57 -11.21
C LYS A 144 -16.63 14.46 -10.50
N GLY A 145 -15.45 14.61 -11.07
CA GLY A 145 -14.32 15.32 -10.49
C GLY A 145 -13.41 14.45 -9.62
N ASN A 146 -13.73 13.16 -9.42
CA ASN A 146 -12.96 12.24 -8.57
C ASN A 146 -12.48 10.97 -9.27
N ILE A 147 -12.78 10.77 -10.55
CA ILE A 147 -12.27 9.62 -11.30
C ILE A 147 -10.84 9.88 -11.80
N PRO A 148 -10.02 8.85 -12.04
CA PRO A 148 -8.61 8.99 -12.38
C PRO A 148 -8.33 9.93 -13.56
N SER A 149 -9.11 9.84 -14.65
CA SER A 149 -8.97 10.71 -15.82
C SER A 149 -9.29 12.19 -15.56
N GLU A 150 -9.97 12.50 -14.44
CA GLU A 150 -10.25 13.87 -13.99
C GLU A 150 -9.31 14.32 -12.87
N ARG A 151 -8.45 13.40 -12.40
CA ARG A 151 -7.47 13.60 -11.32
C ARG A 151 -6.04 13.35 -11.78
N GLY A 152 -5.75 13.76 -13.03
CA GLY A 152 -4.40 13.90 -13.56
C GLY A 152 -3.82 12.69 -14.28
N PHE A 153 -4.57 11.60 -14.49
CA PHE A 153 -4.09 10.45 -15.28
C PHE A 153 -4.50 10.57 -16.75
N GLU A 154 -3.53 10.66 -17.66
CA GLU A 154 -3.76 10.71 -19.11
C GLU A 154 -4.27 9.38 -19.66
N GLN A 155 -3.81 8.27 -19.08
CA GLN A 155 -4.28 6.93 -19.41
C GLN A 155 -4.69 6.21 -18.12
N SER A 156 -5.84 5.55 -18.14
CA SER A 156 -6.30 4.81 -16.96
C SER A 156 -7.23 3.65 -17.30
N PHE A 157 -6.96 2.48 -16.75
CA PHE A 157 -7.91 1.38 -16.67
C PHE A 157 -8.13 1.02 -15.20
N THR A 158 -9.33 1.28 -14.67
CA THR A 158 -9.49 1.31 -13.22
C THR A 158 -10.77 0.66 -12.73
N MET A 159 -10.66 -0.08 -11.64
CA MET A 159 -11.77 -0.47 -10.78
C MET A 159 -12.01 0.65 -9.76
N LEU A 160 -13.20 1.25 -9.77
CA LEU A 160 -13.51 2.39 -8.90
C LEU A 160 -13.74 2.02 -7.43
N GLY A 161 -14.25 0.81 -7.18
CA GLY A 161 -14.63 0.33 -5.85
C GLY A 161 -13.48 -0.19 -5.00
N GLY A 162 -13.83 -0.67 -3.81
CA GLY A 162 -12.87 -1.19 -2.82
C GLY A 162 -12.38 -2.62 -3.07
N GLY A 163 -13.14 -3.43 -3.82
CA GLY A 163 -12.80 -4.81 -4.16
C GLY A 163 -13.88 -5.45 -5.03
N ALA A 164 -13.53 -6.50 -5.72
CA ALA A 164 -14.40 -7.25 -6.61
C ALA A 164 -13.83 -8.62 -6.93
N GLY A 165 -14.65 -9.53 -7.47
CA GLY A 165 -14.17 -10.77 -8.07
C GLY A 165 -13.12 -10.52 -9.14
N HIS A 166 -12.07 -11.34 -9.17
CA HIS A 166 -10.90 -11.12 -10.03
C HIS A 166 -11.09 -11.52 -11.49
N PHE A 167 -12.20 -12.20 -11.83
CA PHE A 167 -12.51 -12.66 -13.18
C PHE A 167 -13.58 -11.80 -13.86
N CYS A 168 -13.91 -12.11 -15.10
CA CYS A 168 -14.80 -11.32 -15.97
C CYS A 168 -16.20 -11.04 -15.37
N HIS A 169 -16.69 -11.88 -14.48
CA HIS A 169 -17.95 -11.64 -13.76
C HIS A 169 -17.83 -10.50 -12.74
N SER A 170 -16.63 -10.25 -12.22
CA SER A 170 -16.26 -9.13 -11.33
C SER A 170 -17.39 -8.73 -10.36
N PHE A 171 -17.91 -9.71 -9.62
CA PHE A 171 -18.99 -9.47 -8.66
C PHE A 171 -18.55 -8.56 -7.52
N ALA A 172 -19.47 -7.76 -6.98
CA ALA A 172 -19.21 -6.95 -5.81
C ALA A 172 -19.07 -7.81 -4.54
N LEU A 173 -18.20 -7.39 -3.61
CA LEU A 173 -17.97 -8.12 -2.35
C LEU A 173 -19.16 -8.09 -1.40
N SER A 174 -19.99 -7.06 -1.50
CA SER A 174 -21.17 -6.87 -0.64
C SER A 174 -22.42 -7.32 -1.37
N ASP A 175 -23.36 -7.95 -0.65
CA ASP A 175 -24.70 -8.17 -1.18
C ASP A 175 -25.41 -6.82 -1.29
N SER A 176 -25.61 -6.37 -2.50
CA SER A 176 -26.38 -5.19 -2.82
C SER A 176 -27.34 -5.54 -3.97
N GLU A 177 -28.42 -4.80 -4.08
CA GLU A 177 -29.33 -4.93 -5.24
C GLU A 177 -28.64 -4.62 -6.58
N ARG A 178 -27.36 -4.20 -6.52
CA ARG A 178 -26.51 -3.86 -7.68
C ARG A 178 -25.20 -4.63 -7.61
N PRO A 179 -25.13 -5.86 -8.10
CA PRO A 179 -23.98 -6.76 -7.93
C PRO A 179 -22.79 -6.46 -8.84
N VAL A 180 -22.72 -5.31 -9.50
CA VAL A 180 -21.70 -5.04 -10.52
C VAL A 180 -20.67 -4.02 -10.03
N THR A 181 -19.41 -4.44 -10.04
CA THR A 181 -18.27 -3.54 -9.87
C THR A 181 -18.03 -2.72 -11.16
N PHE A 182 -17.82 -1.41 -11.01
CA PHE A 182 -17.60 -0.54 -12.15
C PHE A 182 -16.13 -0.45 -12.51
N TYR A 183 -15.85 -0.72 -13.79
CA TYR A 183 -14.58 -0.44 -14.42
C TYR A 183 -14.71 0.76 -15.37
N LEU A 184 -13.66 1.57 -15.40
CA LEU A 184 -13.52 2.66 -16.38
C LEU A 184 -12.25 2.43 -17.21
N ASP A 185 -12.34 2.70 -18.52
CA ASP A 185 -11.19 2.84 -19.44
C ASP A 185 -11.14 4.29 -19.91
N ASN A 186 -10.13 5.04 -19.49
CA ASN A 186 -9.97 6.46 -19.76
C ASN A 186 -11.25 7.28 -19.46
N GLY A 187 -11.83 7.04 -18.28
CA GLY A 187 -13.04 7.72 -17.82
C GLY A 187 -14.36 7.21 -18.42
N LYS A 188 -14.31 6.27 -19.36
CA LYS A 188 -15.50 5.67 -19.97
C LYS A 188 -15.85 4.37 -19.28
N LYS A 189 -17.13 4.16 -18.99
CA LYS A 189 -17.62 2.91 -18.41
C LYS A 189 -17.31 1.73 -19.34
N VAL A 190 -16.79 0.66 -18.76
CA VAL A 190 -16.60 -0.63 -19.42
C VAL A 190 -17.89 -1.44 -19.24
N ASP A 191 -18.62 -1.68 -20.34
CA ASP A 191 -19.90 -2.39 -20.28
C ASP A 191 -19.71 -3.89 -20.04
N LYS A 192 -18.66 -4.50 -20.61
CA LYS A 192 -18.32 -5.90 -20.44
C LYS A 192 -16.81 -6.07 -20.38
N LEU A 193 -16.31 -6.76 -19.35
CA LEU A 193 -14.93 -7.21 -19.28
C LEU A 193 -14.67 -8.35 -20.28
N PRO A 194 -13.46 -8.49 -20.84
CA PRO A 194 -13.11 -9.63 -21.68
C PRO A 194 -13.37 -10.97 -21.01
N ASP A 195 -13.77 -11.99 -21.78
CA ASP A 195 -14.11 -13.32 -21.24
C ASP A 195 -12.89 -13.99 -20.54
N ASP A 196 -11.68 -13.66 -20.94
CA ASP A 196 -10.42 -14.11 -20.34
C ASP A 196 -9.88 -13.14 -19.28
N PHE A 197 -10.65 -12.17 -18.84
CA PHE A 197 -10.22 -11.19 -17.85
C PHE A 197 -9.81 -11.88 -16.54
N TYR A 198 -8.62 -11.53 -16.07
CA TYR A 198 -8.15 -11.75 -14.70
C TYR A 198 -7.44 -10.49 -14.23
N SER A 199 -7.91 -9.88 -13.15
CA SER A 199 -7.57 -8.50 -12.77
C SER A 199 -6.07 -8.24 -12.74
N THR A 200 -5.28 -9.08 -12.05
CA THR A 200 -3.81 -8.92 -11.94
C THR A 200 -3.12 -8.92 -13.30
N ARG A 201 -3.49 -9.88 -14.18
CA ARG A 201 -2.96 -9.95 -15.55
C ARG A 201 -3.36 -8.72 -16.36
N TYR A 202 -4.63 -8.37 -16.33
CA TYR A 202 -5.16 -7.30 -17.16
C TYR A 202 -4.61 -5.92 -16.77
N TYR A 203 -4.45 -5.64 -15.47
CA TYR A 203 -3.82 -4.41 -15.01
C TYR A 203 -2.35 -4.33 -15.46
N THR A 204 -1.64 -5.45 -15.40
CA THR A 204 -0.26 -5.56 -15.90
C THR A 204 -0.17 -5.29 -17.39
N ASP A 205 -1.05 -5.90 -18.20
CA ASP A 205 -1.10 -5.72 -19.65
C ASP A 205 -1.41 -4.26 -20.02
N LYS A 206 -2.35 -3.62 -19.31
CA LYS A 206 -2.67 -2.20 -19.47
C LYS A 206 -1.51 -1.29 -19.06
N MET A 207 -0.83 -1.57 -17.96
CA MET A 207 0.35 -0.79 -17.58
C MET A 207 1.46 -0.90 -18.64
N ILE A 208 1.75 -2.09 -19.15
CA ILE A 208 2.72 -2.30 -20.23
C ILE A 208 2.28 -1.55 -21.50
N GLU A 209 1.00 -1.63 -21.88
CA GLU A 209 0.45 -0.87 -23.00
C GLU A 209 0.69 0.64 -22.83
N TYR A 210 0.44 1.19 -21.65
CA TYR A 210 0.62 2.61 -21.37
C TYR A 210 2.09 3.03 -21.36
N LEU A 211 2.98 2.22 -20.78
CA LEU A 211 4.42 2.49 -20.79
C LEU A 211 5.00 2.54 -22.21
N ARG A 212 4.51 1.70 -23.12
CA ARG A 212 4.86 1.74 -24.56
C ARG A 212 4.35 3.00 -25.27
N LYS A 213 3.21 3.54 -24.83
CA LYS A 213 2.64 4.78 -25.36
C LYS A 213 3.31 6.05 -24.82
N CYS A 214 4.10 5.94 -23.76
CA CYS A 214 4.79 7.07 -23.19
C CYS A 214 5.74 7.71 -24.21
N PRO A 215 5.60 9.02 -24.53
CA PRO A 215 6.50 9.72 -25.41
C PRO A 215 7.97 9.60 -24.95
N GLN A 216 8.90 9.46 -25.88
CA GLN A 216 10.31 9.23 -25.58
C GLN A 216 10.99 10.44 -24.90
N ASP A 217 10.44 11.63 -25.09
CA ASP A 217 10.92 12.90 -24.55
C ASP A 217 10.28 13.28 -23.20
N LYS A 218 9.37 12.43 -22.69
CA LYS A 218 8.71 12.65 -21.39
C LYS A 218 9.07 11.59 -20.36
N PRO A 219 9.31 11.97 -19.10
CA PRO A 219 9.30 11.02 -17.99
C PRO A 219 7.87 10.54 -17.75
N PHE A 220 7.71 9.36 -17.16
CA PHE A 220 6.38 8.86 -16.79
C PHE A 220 6.18 8.76 -15.28
N PHE A 221 4.93 8.86 -14.87
CA PHE A 221 4.41 8.40 -13.59
C PHE A 221 3.39 7.28 -13.84
N GLY A 222 3.77 6.05 -13.50
CA GLY A 222 2.91 4.86 -13.57
C GLY A 222 2.44 4.46 -12.17
N TYR A 223 1.12 4.37 -11.97
CA TYR A 223 0.51 3.86 -10.74
C TYR A 223 -0.15 2.51 -11.02
N LEU A 224 0.53 1.42 -10.63
CA LEU A 224 0.05 0.04 -10.76
C LEU A 224 -0.52 -0.40 -9.41
N ALA A 225 -1.84 -0.44 -9.33
CA ALA A 225 -2.59 -0.69 -8.10
C ALA A 225 -3.34 -2.02 -8.19
N PHE A 226 -2.66 -3.11 -7.82
CA PHE A 226 -3.27 -4.44 -7.80
C PHE A 226 -4.42 -4.52 -6.80
N THR A 227 -5.44 -5.33 -7.11
CA THR A 227 -6.47 -5.75 -6.17
C THR A 227 -6.11 -7.06 -5.47
N ALA A 228 -5.18 -7.83 -6.00
CA ALA A 228 -4.65 -9.01 -5.34
C ALA A 228 -3.68 -8.62 -4.21
N PRO A 229 -3.61 -9.40 -3.13
CA PRO A 229 -4.36 -10.62 -2.81
C PRO A 229 -5.67 -10.39 -2.03
N HIS A 230 -6.29 -9.19 -2.09
CA HIS A 230 -7.59 -8.92 -1.46
C HIS A 230 -8.66 -9.94 -1.89
N ASP A 231 -9.61 -10.22 -0.99
CA ASP A 231 -10.79 -11.07 -1.26
C ASP A 231 -11.54 -10.66 -2.55
N PRO A 232 -12.18 -11.64 -3.21
CA PRO A 232 -12.17 -13.07 -2.92
C PRO A 232 -10.83 -13.70 -3.31
N LEU A 233 -10.38 -14.73 -2.60
CA LEU A 233 -9.17 -15.44 -3.00
C LEU A 233 -9.44 -16.25 -4.27
N GLN A 234 -8.97 -15.74 -5.40
CA GLN A 234 -9.18 -16.30 -6.73
C GLN A 234 -7.90 -16.21 -7.55
N ILE A 235 -7.58 -17.28 -8.27
CA ILE A 235 -6.37 -17.38 -9.09
C ILE A 235 -6.66 -18.14 -10.39
N ILE A 236 -5.94 -17.83 -11.45
CA ILE A 236 -6.04 -18.56 -12.71
C ILE A 236 -5.64 -20.04 -12.52
N PRO A 237 -6.25 -20.97 -13.27
CA PRO A 237 -6.09 -22.41 -13.03
C PRO A 237 -4.65 -22.89 -13.04
N GLU A 238 -3.80 -22.33 -13.89
CA GLU A 238 -2.40 -22.72 -14.07
C GLU A 238 -1.52 -22.42 -12.83
N TRP A 239 -2.00 -21.55 -11.95
CA TRP A 239 -1.30 -21.15 -10.72
C TRP A 239 -1.92 -21.73 -9.45
N LYS A 240 -3.11 -22.32 -9.56
CA LYS A 240 -3.93 -22.72 -8.42
C LYS A 240 -3.28 -23.73 -7.47
N ASP A 241 -2.44 -24.60 -7.97
CA ASP A 241 -1.84 -25.70 -7.21
C ASP A 241 -0.32 -25.54 -6.97
N ARG A 242 0.23 -24.36 -7.18
CA ARG A 242 1.68 -24.12 -7.01
C ARG A 242 2.14 -24.30 -5.57
N GLU A 243 1.35 -23.85 -4.64
CA GLU A 243 1.66 -23.88 -3.20
C GLU A 243 1.01 -25.07 -2.46
N LYS A 244 0.51 -26.09 -3.20
CA LYS A 244 -0.19 -27.23 -2.63
C LYS A 244 0.65 -27.98 -1.60
N GLY A 245 0.09 -28.09 -0.37
CA GLY A 245 0.72 -28.78 0.76
C GLY A 245 1.72 -27.95 1.56
N THR A 246 2.07 -26.74 1.12
CA THR A 246 3.03 -25.86 1.80
C THR A 246 2.54 -25.46 3.20
N TYR A 247 1.23 -25.30 3.38
CA TYR A 247 0.63 -24.77 4.60
C TYR A 247 -0.02 -25.82 5.51
N ASP A 248 0.17 -27.11 5.23
CA ASP A 248 -0.36 -28.22 6.04
C ASP A 248 0.23 -28.28 7.46
N CYS A 249 1.38 -27.63 7.67
CA CYS A 249 2.02 -27.50 8.98
C CYS A 249 1.33 -26.50 9.92
N GLY A 250 0.47 -25.61 9.38
CA GLY A 250 -0.41 -24.71 10.12
C GLY A 250 0.21 -23.39 10.58
N TYR A 251 -0.61 -22.61 11.29
CA TYR A 251 -0.36 -21.21 11.68
C TYR A 251 0.96 -21.02 12.42
N ASP A 252 1.12 -21.76 13.52
CA ASP A 252 2.24 -21.59 14.46
C ASP A 252 3.58 -21.88 13.77
N SER A 253 3.62 -22.95 12.96
CA SER A 253 4.83 -23.34 12.24
C SER A 253 5.26 -22.30 11.21
N ILE A 254 4.33 -21.76 10.46
CA ILE A 254 4.61 -20.71 9.45
C ILE A 254 5.03 -19.41 10.15
N ARG A 255 4.29 -18.98 11.21
CA ARG A 255 4.63 -17.78 11.98
C ARG A 255 6.05 -17.87 12.55
N SER A 256 6.37 -18.95 13.26
CA SER A 256 7.71 -19.16 13.84
C SER A 256 8.80 -19.19 12.78
N ALA A 257 8.55 -19.85 11.65
CA ALA A 257 9.51 -19.90 10.54
C ALA A 257 9.75 -18.51 9.90
N ARG A 258 8.70 -17.70 9.73
CA ARG A 258 8.80 -16.30 9.25
C ARG A 258 9.58 -15.45 10.24
N LEU A 259 9.24 -15.51 11.53
CA LEU A 259 9.91 -14.79 12.60
C LEU A 259 11.42 -15.10 12.64
N GLU A 260 11.78 -16.38 12.54
CA GLU A 260 13.18 -16.81 12.55
C GLU A 260 13.95 -16.29 11.33
N ARG A 261 13.35 -16.35 10.12
CA ARG A 261 13.96 -15.75 8.92
C ARG A 261 14.14 -14.24 9.05
N GLN A 262 13.16 -13.53 9.63
CA GLN A 262 13.26 -12.07 9.87
C GLN A 262 14.41 -11.73 10.80
N LYS A 263 14.65 -12.54 11.86
CA LYS A 263 15.81 -12.39 12.76
C LYS A 263 17.12 -12.61 12.01
N GLN A 264 17.21 -13.69 11.23
CA GLN A 264 18.41 -14.03 10.45
C GLN A 264 18.74 -12.98 9.40
N MET A 265 17.73 -12.38 8.78
CA MET A 265 17.88 -11.29 7.82
C MET A 265 18.19 -9.94 8.48
N GLY A 266 18.06 -9.85 9.80
CA GLY A 266 18.21 -8.58 10.53
C GLY A 266 17.07 -7.61 10.30
N LEU A 267 15.89 -8.06 9.90
CA LEU A 267 14.68 -7.23 9.75
C LEU A 267 14.11 -6.81 11.10
N ILE A 268 14.31 -7.63 12.12
CA ILE A 268 13.87 -7.43 13.49
C ILE A 268 14.98 -7.80 14.47
N PRO A 269 14.93 -7.33 15.72
CA PRO A 269 15.90 -7.72 16.75
C PRO A 269 15.93 -9.24 16.98
N ALA A 270 17.13 -9.81 17.11
CA ALA A 270 17.32 -11.26 17.31
C ALA A 270 16.59 -11.81 18.56
N GLN A 271 16.39 -10.97 19.58
CA GLN A 271 15.71 -11.32 20.83
C GLN A 271 14.17 -11.17 20.75
N THR A 272 13.59 -10.78 19.60
CA THR A 272 12.13 -10.69 19.46
C THR A 272 11.47 -12.00 19.83
N PRO A 273 10.53 -12.03 20.79
CA PRO A 273 9.90 -13.27 21.22
C PRO A 273 9.00 -13.82 20.11
N ASP A 274 8.87 -15.13 20.07
CA ASP A 274 7.78 -15.79 19.35
C ASP A 274 6.52 -15.71 20.22
N THR A 275 5.45 -15.18 19.66
CA THR A 275 4.20 -14.93 20.39
C THR A 275 3.06 -15.71 19.76
N ASP A 276 2.14 -16.18 20.60
CA ASP A 276 0.89 -16.79 20.14
C ASP A 276 0.05 -15.77 19.34
N LEU A 277 -0.88 -16.29 18.53
CA LEU A 277 -1.87 -15.46 17.86
C LEU A 277 -2.78 -14.78 18.89
N SER A 278 -3.21 -13.56 18.58
CA SER A 278 -4.02 -12.71 19.48
C SER A 278 -5.35 -13.34 19.87
N ASN A 279 -5.92 -14.18 19.02
CA ASN A 279 -7.14 -14.93 19.31
C ASN A 279 -6.84 -16.39 19.72
N PRO A 280 -6.87 -16.73 21.01
CA PRO A 280 -6.53 -18.08 21.48
C PRO A 280 -7.58 -19.16 21.12
N SER A 281 -8.72 -18.76 20.55
CA SER A 281 -9.76 -19.71 20.13
C SER A 281 -9.49 -20.39 18.79
N ILE A 282 -8.60 -19.81 17.95
CA ILE A 282 -8.27 -20.28 16.60
C ILE A 282 -6.89 -20.96 16.51
N GLN A 283 -6.60 -21.84 17.45
CA GLN A 283 -5.35 -22.62 17.43
C GLN A 283 -5.43 -23.78 16.43
N TRP A 284 -4.36 -23.99 15.63
CA TRP A 284 -4.29 -25.03 14.61
C TRP A 284 -4.62 -26.44 15.12
N ASN A 285 -4.11 -26.79 16.29
CA ASN A 285 -4.28 -28.10 16.91
C ASN A 285 -5.71 -28.35 17.44
N LYS A 286 -6.55 -27.33 17.52
CA LYS A 286 -7.97 -27.44 17.89
C LYS A 286 -8.90 -27.64 16.70
N LEU A 287 -8.41 -27.42 15.48
CA LEU A 287 -9.16 -27.62 14.25
C LEU A 287 -9.32 -29.10 13.92
N SER A 288 -10.47 -29.48 13.36
CA SER A 288 -10.64 -30.81 12.75
C SER A 288 -9.71 -30.96 11.53
N LYS A 289 -9.51 -32.20 11.07
CA LYS A 289 -8.68 -32.45 9.89
C LYS A 289 -9.25 -31.81 8.61
N GLU A 290 -10.55 -31.72 8.52
CA GLU A 290 -11.27 -31.06 7.43
C GLU A 290 -11.03 -29.54 7.48
N GLN A 291 -11.18 -28.93 8.68
CA GLN A 291 -10.90 -27.50 8.87
C GLN A 291 -9.43 -27.17 8.60
N GLN A 292 -8.48 -28.02 9.04
CA GLN A 292 -7.05 -27.83 8.72
C GLN A 292 -6.81 -27.82 7.21
N LYS A 293 -7.45 -28.73 6.44
CA LYS A 293 -7.35 -28.74 4.98
C LYS A 293 -7.93 -27.48 4.34
N GLU A 294 -9.09 -27.02 4.83
CA GLU A 294 -9.70 -25.79 4.34
C GLU A 294 -8.79 -24.58 4.60
N GLN A 295 -8.24 -24.47 5.80
CA GLN A 295 -7.34 -23.37 6.15
C GLN A 295 -6.01 -23.44 5.37
N SER A 296 -5.40 -24.63 5.21
CA SER A 296 -4.23 -24.81 4.33
C SER A 296 -4.57 -24.30 2.92
N ARG A 297 -5.72 -24.74 2.37
CA ARG A 297 -6.10 -24.38 1.01
C ARG A 297 -6.34 -22.89 0.81
N LYS A 298 -6.93 -22.20 1.78
CA LYS A 298 -7.07 -20.74 1.75
C LYS A 298 -5.70 -20.05 1.60
N MET A 299 -4.73 -20.44 2.42
CA MET A 299 -3.38 -19.85 2.39
C MET A 299 -2.61 -20.21 1.11
N GLU A 300 -2.75 -21.44 0.58
CA GLU A 300 -2.17 -21.84 -0.70
C GLU A 300 -2.64 -20.95 -1.85
N ILE A 301 -3.96 -20.65 -1.92
CA ILE A 301 -4.50 -19.77 -2.94
C ILE A 301 -4.00 -18.33 -2.76
N TYR A 302 -4.00 -17.83 -1.53
CA TYR A 302 -3.47 -16.51 -1.21
C TYR A 302 -2.00 -16.36 -1.62
N ALA A 303 -1.17 -17.34 -1.28
CA ALA A 303 0.24 -17.35 -1.65
C ALA A 303 0.43 -17.38 -3.17
N SER A 304 -0.35 -18.20 -3.88
CA SER A 304 -0.32 -18.24 -5.34
C SER A 304 -0.75 -16.91 -5.98
N MET A 305 -1.67 -16.17 -5.36
CA MET A 305 -2.02 -14.82 -5.82
C MET A 305 -0.85 -13.84 -5.67
N ILE A 306 -0.10 -13.91 -4.58
CA ILE A 306 1.11 -13.08 -4.36
C ILE A 306 2.22 -13.46 -5.34
N GLU A 307 2.47 -14.74 -5.57
CA GLU A 307 3.42 -15.18 -6.61
C GLU A 307 3.05 -14.64 -7.99
N TYR A 308 1.74 -14.62 -8.30
CA TYR A 308 1.28 -14.09 -9.58
C TYR A 308 1.41 -12.56 -9.67
N VAL A 309 1.28 -11.85 -8.55
CA VAL A 309 1.61 -10.42 -8.46
C VAL A 309 3.10 -10.21 -8.72
N ASP A 310 3.98 -11.00 -8.09
CA ASP A 310 5.43 -10.93 -8.31
C ASP A 310 5.80 -11.18 -9.79
N TYR A 311 5.25 -12.24 -10.39
CA TYR A 311 5.41 -12.53 -11.82
C TYR A 311 4.96 -11.35 -12.70
N SER A 312 3.84 -10.72 -12.34
CA SER A 312 3.27 -9.57 -13.05
C SER A 312 4.16 -8.33 -12.93
N ILE A 313 4.74 -8.09 -11.75
CA ILE A 313 5.75 -7.05 -11.54
C ILE A 313 6.98 -7.33 -12.43
N GLY A 314 7.44 -8.57 -12.48
CA GLY A 314 8.55 -8.99 -13.36
C GLY A 314 8.31 -8.60 -14.81
N ARG A 315 7.13 -8.85 -15.35
CA ARG A 315 6.75 -8.47 -16.71
C ARG A 315 6.83 -6.95 -16.96
N VAL A 316 6.41 -6.13 -16.00
CA VAL A 316 6.52 -4.67 -16.11
C VAL A 316 7.98 -4.22 -16.07
N LEU A 317 8.78 -4.79 -15.17
CA LEU A 317 10.21 -4.47 -15.09
C LEU A 317 10.97 -4.88 -16.37
N GLU A 318 10.68 -6.05 -16.92
CA GLU A 318 11.23 -6.52 -18.21
C GLU A 318 10.87 -5.58 -19.36
N GLU A 319 9.64 -5.07 -19.39
CA GLU A 319 9.24 -4.10 -20.40
C GLU A 319 10.01 -2.78 -20.25
N LEU A 320 10.22 -2.30 -19.03
CA LEU A 320 11.03 -1.11 -18.77
C LEU A 320 12.50 -1.31 -19.14
N GLU A 321 13.06 -2.51 -18.93
CA GLU A 321 14.40 -2.87 -19.39
C GLU A 321 14.50 -2.84 -20.93
N LYS A 322 13.55 -3.47 -21.59
CA LYS A 322 13.47 -3.51 -23.06
C LYS A 322 13.36 -2.11 -23.68
N GLU A 323 12.61 -1.23 -23.05
CA GLU A 323 12.46 0.17 -23.45
C GLU A 323 13.63 1.07 -22.98
N HIS A 324 14.66 0.51 -22.34
CA HIS A 324 15.79 1.23 -21.73
C HIS A 324 15.39 2.33 -20.74
N LYS A 325 14.25 2.13 -20.06
CA LYS A 325 13.70 3.10 -19.09
C LYS A 325 13.97 2.71 -17.64
N LEU A 326 14.22 1.42 -17.33
CA LEU A 326 14.36 0.93 -15.95
C LEU A 326 15.49 1.64 -15.19
N ASP A 327 16.63 1.84 -15.82
CA ASP A 327 17.80 2.50 -15.19
C ASP A 327 17.52 3.94 -14.75
N ASN A 328 16.53 4.61 -15.35
CA ASN A 328 16.09 5.95 -14.94
C ASN A 328 14.71 5.94 -14.27
N THR A 329 14.32 4.81 -13.65
CA THR A 329 13.05 4.67 -12.97
C THR A 329 13.25 4.47 -11.47
N LEU A 330 12.55 5.27 -10.66
CA LEU A 330 12.35 5.01 -9.23
C LEU A 330 11.14 4.08 -9.10
N VAL A 331 11.35 2.89 -8.56
CA VAL A 331 10.30 1.89 -8.32
C VAL A 331 10.00 1.87 -6.82
N LEU A 332 8.73 2.11 -6.46
CA LEU A 332 8.22 1.99 -5.10
C LEU A 332 7.25 0.81 -5.05
N PHE A 333 7.46 -0.09 -4.11
CA PHE A 333 6.60 -1.25 -3.86
C PHE A 333 6.12 -1.23 -2.42
N MET A 334 4.78 -1.32 -2.21
CA MET A 334 4.18 -1.33 -0.87
C MET A 334 2.85 -2.06 -0.84
N SER A 335 2.41 -2.46 0.37
CA SER A 335 1.00 -2.78 0.67
C SER A 335 0.24 -1.54 1.14
N ASP A 336 -1.07 -1.49 0.97
CA ASP A 336 -1.89 -0.36 1.42
C ASP A 336 -2.37 -0.47 2.88
N ASN A 337 -2.43 -1.66 3.43
CA ASN A 337 -2.67 -1.96 4.86
C ASN A 337 -2.25 -3.41 5.15
N GLY A 338 -2.33 -3.83 6.40
CA GLY A 338 -2.08 -5.22 6.78
C GLY A 338 -3.09 -6.20 6.19
N ALA A 339 -2.80 -7.51 6.30
CA ALA A 339 -3.63 -8.58 5.74
C ALA A 339 -5.07 -8.55 6.27
N ASN A 340 -6.01 -9.06 5.47
CA ASN A 340 -7.44 -8.98 5.73
C ASN A 340 -7.97 -10.17 6.55
N PRO A 341 -8.56 -9.94 7.74
CA PRO A 341 -9.07 -10.99 8.61
C PRO A 341 -10.50 -11.42 8.28
N LYS A 342 -11.18 -10.73 7.35
CA LYS A 342 -12.60 -10.95 7.09
C LYS A 342 -12.91 -12.34 6.59
N GLU A 343 -14.13 -12.80 6.86
CA GLU A 343 -14.78 -13.90 6.17
C GLU A 343 -15.85 -13.36 5.20
N PRO A 344 -16.25 -14.11 4.17
CA PRO A 344 -17.17 -13.62 3.12
C PRO A 344 -18.48 -13.07 3.67
N GLU A 345 -19.05 -13.69 4.70
CA GLU A 345 -20.28 -13.28 5.36
C GLU A 345 -20.17 -12.00 6.20
N SER A 346 -18.95 -11.51 6.45
CA SER A 346 -18.71 -10.25 7.18
C SER A 346 -18.78 -9.02 6.29
N TYR A 347 -18.87 -9.18 4.98
CA TYR A 347 -19.09 -8.07 4.06
C TYR A 347 -20.55 -7.59 4.11
N PRO A 348 -20.80 -6.28 3.95
CA PRO A 348 -22.14 -5.70 4.13
C PRO A 348 -23.22 -6.40 3.27
N GLY A 349 -24.30 -6.81 3.93
CA GLY A 349 -25.43 -7.48 3.29
C GLY A 349 -25.25 -8.98 3.03
N ASN A 350 -24.04 -9.51 3.16
CA ASN A 350 -23.83 -10.96 3.06
C ASN A 350 -24.29 -11.67 4.33
N THR A 351 -24.80 -12.87 4.15
CA THR A 351 -25.04 -13.86 5.20
C THR A 351 -24.45 -15.19 4.77
N LYS A 352 -24.36 -16.13 5.69
CA LYS A 352 -23.88 -17.48 5.37
C LYS A 352 -24.73 -18.15 4.30
N GLU A 353 -26.06 -17.96 4.36
CA GLU A 353 -27.02 -18.51 3.40
C GLU A 353 -26.80 -17.91 2.01
N ILE A 354 -26.63 -16.58 1.90
CA ILE A 354 -26.37 -15.88 0.65
C ILE A 354 -25.06 -16.37 0.02
N ILE A 355 -24.01 -16.51 0.82
CA ILE A 355 -22.72 -17.00 0.33
C ILE A 355 -22.85 -18.44 -0.18
N GLN A 356 -23.56 -19.32 0.54
CA GLN A 356 -23.78 -20.70 0.12
C GLN A 356 -24.68 -20.83 -1.12
N GLU A 357 -25.63 -19.93 -1.31
CA GLU A 357 -26.52 -19.92 -2.48
C GLU A 357 -25.80 -19.44 -3.75
N ARG A 358 -24.93 -18.43 -3.63
CA ARG A 358 -24.35 -17.72 -4.78
C ARG A 358 -23.00 -18.25 -5.23
N TYR A 359 -22.26 -18.88 -4.33
CA TYR A 359 -20.88 -19.26 -4.58
C TYR A 359 -20.67 -20.75 -4.31
N ASP A 360 -19.86 -21.37 -5.14
CA ASP A 360 -19.41 -22.75 -4.92
C ASP A 360 -18.12 -22.74 -4.09
N ASN A 361 -18.29 -22.86 -2.77
CA ASN A 361 -17.21 -22.92 -1.80
C ASN A 361 -16.93 -24.36 -1.33
N GLN A 362 -17.04 -25.35 -2.25
CA GLN A 362 -16.48 -26.68 -2.01
C GLN A 362 -14.95 -26.61 -2.10
N LEU A 363 -14.24 -27.40 -1.30
CA LEU A 363 -12.78 -27.34 -1.17
C LEU A 363 -12.05 -27.44 -2.52
N GLU A 364 -12.52 -28.31 -3.42
CA GLU A 364 -11.96 -28.51 -4.76
C GLU A 364 -12.13 -27.28 -5.66
N ASN A 365 -13.14 -26.45 -5.35
CA ASN A 365 -13.45 -25.25 -6.10
C ASN A 365 -12.77 -23.98 -5.57
N TYR A 366 -12.10 -24.04 -4.41
CA TYR A 366 -11.40 -22.90 -3.85
C TYR A 366 -10.43 -22.29 -4.86
N GLY A 367 -10.47 -20.97 -4.99
CA GLY A 367 -9.66 -20.20 -5.93
C GLY A 367 -10.22 -20.05 -7.33
N ASN A 368 -11.31 -20.73 -7.69
CA ASN A 368 -11.96 -20.56 -8.99
C ASN A 368 -12.84 -19.30 -9.05
N SER A 369 -13.24 -18.91 -10.26
CA SER A 369 -13.97 -17.66 -10.54
C SER A 369 -15.35 -17.54 -9.87
N ASN A 370 -15.97 -18.67 -9.52
CA ASN A 370 -17.27 -18.75 -8.87
C ASN A 370 -17.16 -19.07 -7.36
N SER A 371 -15.95 -19.05 -6.77
CA SER A 371 -15.78 -19.18 -5.32
C SER A 371 -15.65 -17.81 -4.67
N PHE A 372 -16.12 -17.69 -3.43
CA PHE A 372 -15.84 -16.55 -2.57
C PHE A 372 -15.33 -17.07 -1.23
N ILE A 373 -14.04 -17.20 -1.11
CA ILE A 373 -13.33 -17.52 0.11
C ILE A 373 -12.43 -16.37 0.50
N SER A 374 -12.10 -16.30 1.78
CA SER A 374 -11.27 -15.26 2.39
C SER A 374 -10.15 -15.90 3.20
N LEU A 375 -9.10 -15.12 3.48
CA LEU A 375 -7.93 -15.57 4.22
C LEU A 375 -8.29 -15.99 5.67
N GLY A 376 -9.12 -15.17 6.33
CA GLY A 376 -9.52 -15.37 7.72
C GLY A 376 -8.51 -14.83 8.72
N GLU A 377 -8.96 -14.74 9.96
CA GLU A 377 -8.27 -14.04 11.05
C GLU A 377 -6.88 -14.60 11.35
N ALA A 378 -6.77 -15.93 11.50
CA ALA A 378 -5.51 -16.55 11.89
C ALA A 378 -4.40 -16.35 10.85
N TRP A 379 -4.69 -16.64 9.59
CA TRP A 379 -3.72 -16.41 8.52
C TRP A 379 -3.40 -14.94 8.31
N ALA A 380 -4.38 -14.04 8.47
CA ALA A 380 -4.12 -12.61 8.38
C ALA A 380 -3.08 -12.14 9.42
N GLU A 381 -3.16 -12.64 10.65
CA GLU A 381 -2.16 -12.31 11.67
C GLU A 381 -0.80 -12.97 11.39
N VAL A 382 -0.77 -14.21 10.89
CA VAL A 382 0.47 -14.87 10.42
C VAL A 382 1.14 -14.06 9.30
N CYS A 383 0.37 -13.55 8.36
CA CYS A 383 0.87 -12.72 7.27
C CYS A 383 1.51 -11.40 7.76
N ASN A 384 1.11 -10.92 8.92
CA ASN A 384 1.66 -9.70 9.53
C ASN A 384 2.82 -9.96 10.51
N THR A 385 3.36 -11.18 10.61
CA THR A 385 4.51 -11.47 11.49
C THR A 385 5.61 -10.41 11.34
N PRO A 386 6.19 -9.83 12.41
CA PRO A 386 6.11 -10.23 13.83
C PRO A 386 4.95 -9.58 14.59
N TYR A 387 4.17 -8.74 13.94
CA TYR A 387 3.12 -7.93 14.54
C TYR A 387 1.89 -8.73 14.92
N SER A 388 1.07 -8.18 15.82
CA SER A 388 -0.23 -8.72 16.19
C SER A 388 -1.35 -8.00 15.48
N LEU A 389 -2.47 -8.68 15.33
CA LEU A 389 -3.64 -8.21 14.63
C LEU A 389 -3.38 -7.92 13.13
N TYR A 390 -4.25 -7.12 12.51
CA TYR A 390 -4.40 -7.07 11.07
C TYR A 390 -5.18 -5.82 10.62
N LYS A 391 -5.48 -5.71 9.36
CA LYS A 391 -6.36 -4.69 8.72
C LYS A 391 -7.52 -4.31 9.64
N MET A 392 -7.95 -3.07 9.61
CA MET A 392 -9.00 -2.43 10.41
C MET A 392 -8.61 -2.10 11.85
N THR A 393 -7.43 -2.46 12.34
CA THR A 393 -6.93 -2.11 13.67
C THR A 393 -5.73 -1.16 13.59
N THR A 394 -5.53 -0.33 14.62
CA THR A 394 -4.34 0.55 14.70
C THR A 394 -3.15 -0.10 15.41
N HIS A 395 -3.19 -1.43 15.68
CA HIS A 395 -1.99 -2.21 15.99
C HIS A 395 -1.03 -2.26 14.79
N GLU A 396 0.25 -2.56 15.05
CA GLU A 396 1.26 -2.62 13.97
C GLU A 396 0.84 -3.56 12.83
N GLY A 397 0.21 -4.70 13.12
CA GLY A 397 -0.28 -5.62 12.08
C GLY A 397 -1.34 -5.03 11.15
N GLY A 398 -2.01 -3.95 11.55
CA GLY A 398 -2.95 -3.25 10.67
C GLY A 398 -2.33 -2.09 9.89
N ILE A 399 -1.29 -1.44 10.43
CA ILE A 399 -0.76 -0.17 9.90
C ILE A 399 0.70 -0.21 9.46
N CYS A 400 1.53 -1.14 9.96
CA CYS A 400 2.92 -1.27 9.54
C CYS A 400 3.03 -2.26 8.37
N VAL A 401 3.44 -1.77 7.21
CA VAL A 401 3.44 -2.52 5.96
C VAL A 401 4.82 -2.53 5.30
N PRO A 402 5.12 -3.48 4.40
CA PRO A 402 6.37 -3.49 3.67
C PRO A 402 6.46 -2.29 2.72
N LEU A 403 7.65 -1.66 2.66
CA LEU A 403 8.02 -0.68 1.66
C LEU A 403 9.40 -0.99 1.11
N ILE A 404 9.52 -1.05 -0.21
CA ILE A 404 10.79 -1.12 -0.94
C ILE A 404 10.87 0.08 -1.88
N ILE A 405 12.01 0.77 -1.89
CA ILE A 405 12.31 1.81 -2.88
C ILE A 405 13.59 1.45 -3.58
N SER A 406 13.52 1.26 -4.90
CA SER A 406 14.62 0.85 -5.77
C SER A 406 14.79 1.82 -6.93
N GLY A 407 16.01 2.04 -7.40
CA GLY A 407 16.25 2.92 -8.53
C GLY A 407 17.70 3.35 -8.68
N LYS A 408 17.96 4.20 -9.70
CA LYS A 408 19.31 4.57 -10.14
C LYS A 408 20.15 5.24 -9.05
N ASN A 409 19.59 6.18 -8.34
CA ASN A 409 20.33 7.01 -7.39
C ASN A 409 20.27 6.50 -5.95
N ILE A 410 19.76 5.27 -5.76
CA ILE A 410 19.75 4.62 -4.45
C ILE A 410 21.17 4.18 -4.11
N ILE A 411 21.74 4.73 -3.04
CA ILE A 411 23.14 4.49 -2.70
C ILE A 411 23.37 3.33 -1.74
N GLN A 412 22.36 2.99 -0.92
CA GLN A 412 22.43 1.89 0.05
C GLN A 412 21.67 0.66 -0.43
N LYS A 413 22.02 0.19 -1.64
CA LYS A 413 21.38 -0.99 -2.24
C LYS A 413 21.47 -2.22 -1.35
N GLY A 414 20.37 -2.95 -1.23
CA GLY A 414 20.26 -4.14 -0.40
C GLY A 414 20.12 -3.87 1.11
N SER A 415 20.12 -2.60 1.53
CA SER A 415 20.06 -2.23 2.95
C SER A 415 18.63 -2.32 3.54
N ILE A 416 18.59 -2.24 4.87
CA ILE A 416 17.37 -2.17 5.66
C ILE A 416 17.41 -0.89 6.49
N ASP A 417 16.37 -0.05 6.41
CA ASP A 417 16.21 1.11 7.29
C ASP A 417 15.22 0.78 8.42
N HIS A 418 15.76 0.73 9.64
CA HIS A 418 15.00 0.53 10.88
C HIS A 418 14.82 1.83 11.68
N THR A 419 15.43 2.93 11.22
CA THR A 419 15.72 4.09 12.08
C THR A 419 14.61 5.12 12.05
N THR A 420 13.96 5.27 10.89
CA THR A 420 13.01 6.34 10.68
C THR A 420 11.59 5.80 10.61
N PRO A 421 10.71 6.15 11.55
CA PRO A 421 9.29 5.89 11.36
C PRO A 421 8.77 6.75 10.20
N LEU A 422 8.38 6.08 9.11
CA LEU A 422 7.80 6.69 7.92
C LEU A 422 6.28 6.55 7.94
N HIS A 423 5.61 7.50 7.29
CA HIS A 423 4.18 7.49 7.06
C HIS A 423 3.88 7.57 5.56
N VAL A 424 2.76 7.01 5.14
CA VAL A 424 2.40 6.97 3.71
C VAL A 424 2.33 8.35 3.05
N THR A 425 1.98 9.39 3.81
CA THR A 425 2.00 10.78 3.33
C THR A 425 3.39 11.29 2.98
N ASP A 426 4.46 10.66 3.48
CA ASP A 426 5.85 11.07 3.22
C ASP A 426 6.29 10.76 1.79
N LEU A 427 5.64 9.79 1.14
CA LEU A 427 5.98 9.41 -0.23
C LEU A 427 5.68 10.54 -1.23
N PHE A 428 4.60 11.28 -1.03
CA PHE A 428 4.23 12.39 -1.91
C PHE A 428 5.35 13.47 -1.98
N PRO A 429 5.75 14.14 -0.89
CA PRO A 429 6.82 15.14 -0.94
C PRO A 429 8.18 14.52 -1.30
N THR A 430 8.42 13.23 -0.98
CA THR A 430 9.65 12.54 -1.38
C THR A 430 9.74 12.39 -2.88
N ILE A 431 8.67 11.98 -3.55
CA ILE A 431 8.62 11.88 -5.01
C ILE A 431 8.79 13.27 -5.65
N LEU A 432 8.15 14.32 -5.12
CA LEU A 432 8.30 15.67 -5.65
C LEU A 432 9.74 16.17 -5.54
N GLU A 433 10.39 15.98 -4.40
CA GLU A 433 11.80 16.35 -4.23
C GLU A 433 12.71 15.54 -5.16
N TYR A 434 12.51 14.23 -5.25
CA TYR A 434 13.30 13.35 -6.11
C TYR A 434 13.15 13.68 -7.60
N THR A 435 11.98 14.15 -8.01
CA THR A 435 11.68 14.56 -9.40
C THR A 435 11.96 16.04 -9.66
N HIS A 436 12.38 16.80 -8.65
CA HIS A 436 12.57 18.25 -8.71
C HIS A 436 11.29 19.01 -9.15
N THR A 437 10.12 18.48 -8.80
CA THR A 437 8.83 19.09 -9.08
C THR A 437 8.27 19.82 -7.87
N GLN A 438 7.36 20.75 -8.08
CA GLN A 438 6.76 21.54 -7.01
C GLN A 438 5.24 21.50 -7.08
N ARG A 439 4.61 21.27 -5.93
CA ARG A 439 3.17 21.42 -5.77
C ARG A 439 2.83 22.89 -5.53
N PRO A 440 1.87 23.48 -6.25
CA PRO A 440 1.41 24.85 -5.98
C PRO A 440 0.69 24.93 -4.62
N SER A 441 0.60 26.13 -4.06
CA SER A 441 -0.20 26.38 -2.85
C SER A 441 -1.71 26.52 -3.12
N SER A 442 -2.07 26.70 -4.38
CA SER A 442 -3.47 26.78 -4.84
C SER A 442 -3.62 26.14 -6.22
N TYR A 443 -4.79 25.62 -6.52
CA TYR A 443 -5.15 25.06 -7.82
C TYR A 443 -6.48 25.64 -8.28
N GLY A 444 -6.48 26.30 -9.43
CA GLY A 444 -7.59 27.17 -9.83
C GLY A 444 -7.82 28.29 -8.80
N HIS A 445 -9.01 28.33 -8.21
CA HIS A 445 -9.36 29.28 -7.16
C HIS A 445 -9.36 28.71 -5.75
N THR A 446 -8.93 27.44 -5.60
CA THR A 446 -8.96 26.72 -4.33
C THR A 446 -7.59 26.73 -3.67
N THR A 447 -7.51 27.16 -2.41
CA THR A 447 -6.32 26.98 -1.57
C THR A 447 -6.20 25.52 -1.19
N LEU A 448 -5.03 24.94 -1.44
CA LEU A 448 -4.77 23.53 -1.14
C LEU A 448 -4.41 23.34 0.32
N ALA A 449 -4.89 22.24 0.90
CA ALA A 449 -4.51 21.80 2.23
C ALA A 449 -2.98 21.59 2.32
N PRO A 450 -2.33 21.91 3.44
CA PRO A 450 -0.90 21.70 3.60
C PRO A 450 -0.55 20.21 3.53
N LEU A 451 0.66 19.89 3.07
CA LEU A 451 1.18 18.52 3.14
C LEU A 451 1.37 18.12 4.61
N TYR A 452 0.93 16.93 4.96
CA TYR A 452 1.16 16.32 6.26
C TYR A 452 2.51 15.59 6.30
N GLY A 453 2.91 14.98 5.19
CA GLY A 453 4.14 14.22 5.04
C GLY A 453 5.40 15.09 5.00
N LYS A 454 6.53 14.47 5.30
CA LYS A 454 7.88 15.03 5.21
C LYS A 454 8.69 14.25 4.17
N SER A 455 9.44 14.95 3.31
CA SER A 455 10.31 14.27 2.35
C SER A 455 11.50 13.58 3.03
N PHE A 456 11.78 12.36 2.58
CA PHE A 456 13.00 11.61 2.93
C PHE A 456 13.89 11.31 1.70
N ALA A 457 13.73 12.08 0.62
CA ALA A 457 14.49 11.88 -0.63
C ALA A 457 16.01 11.87 -0.39
N GLN A 458 16.50 12.70 0.54
CA GLN A 458 17.92 12.72 0.90
C GLN A 458 18.39 11.38 1.49
N ARG A 459 17.53 10.66 2.23
CA ARG A 459 17.87 9.32 2.76
C ARG A 459 18.10 8.29 1.65
N LEU A 460 17.54 8.50 0.47
CA LEU A 460 17.71 7.62 -0.68
C LEU A 460 19.05 7.85 -1.37
N THR A 461 19.60 9.06 -1.29
CA THR A 461 20.76 9.53 -2.08
C THR A 461 21.99 9.91 -1.25
N ASP A 462 21.87 10.00 0.08
CA ASP A 462 22.97 10.27 1.02
C ASP A 462 22.90 9.33 2.23
N ALA A 463 23.94 8.50 2.39
CA ALA A 463 24.06 7.57 3.52
C ALA A 463 24.10 8.25 4.89
N ASN A 464 24.53 9.52 4.94
CA ASN A 464 24.65 10.30 6.16
C ASN A 464 23.43 11.18 6.44
N ALA A 465 22.42 11.17 5.57
CA ALA A 465 21.21 11.94 5.78
C ALA A 465 20.52 11.55 7.10
N LEU A 466 20.13 12.55 7.87
CA LEU A 466 19.44 12.33 9.14
C LEU A 466 18.02 11.79 8.93
N PRO A 467 17.50 11.03 9.89
CA PRO A 467 16.09 10.66 9.90
C PRO A 467 15.17 11.90 9.83
N ILE A 468 14.10 11.82 9.07
CA ILE A 468 13.13 12.94 8.92
C ILE A 468 12.27 13.16 10.17
N ARG A 469 12.29 12.21 11.09
CA ARG A 469 11.65 12.30 12.41
C ARG A 469 12.62 11.92 13.50
N THR A 470 12.55 12.65 14.58
CA THR A 470 13.27 12.40 15.82
C THR A 470 12.40 11.65 16.82
N SER A 471 12.96 11.26 17.97
CA SER A 471 12.19 10.66 19.07
C SER A 471 11.13 11.59 19.68
N ASN A 472 11.12 12.87 19.32
CA ASN A 472 10.13 13.85 19.78
C ASN A 472 8.96 14.03 18.79
N ASP A 473 9.12 13.60 17.55
CA ASP A 473 8.06 13.68 16.54
C ASP A 473 7.05 12.54 16.77
N ALA A 474 5.77 12.87 16.78
CA ALA A 474 4.69 11.90 16.89
C ALA A 474 4.08 11.57 15.53
N LEU A 475 3.76 10.30 15.31
CA LEU A 475 2.84 9.83 14.26
C LEU A 475 1.53 9.41 14.93
N CYS A 476 0.43 9.98 14.48
CA CYS A 476 -0.89 9.70 15.01
C CYS A 476 -1.76 9.02 13.96
N PHE A 477 -2.62 8.12 14.42
CA PHE A 477 -3.51 7.31 13.59
C PHE A 477 -4.91 7.32 14.19
N GLU A 478 -5.88 7.37 13.31
CA GLU A 478 -7.29 7.09 13.65
C GLU A 478 -7.93 6.35 12.49
N MET A 479 -8.69 5.31 12.79
CA MET A 479 -9.57 4.65 11.84
C MET A 479 -10.65 3.87 12.59
N LYS A 480 -11.91 4.19 12.30
CA LYS A 480 -13.06 3.52 12.90
C LYS A 480 -13.07 3.62 14.44
N GLU A 481 -12.72 4.76 15.00
CA GLU A 481 -12.54 5.03 16.42
C GLU A 481 -11.35 4.28 17.08
N ASP A 482 -10.66 3.40 16.37
CA ASP A 482 -9.36 2.89 16.80
C ASP A 482 -8.32 4.00 16.68
N LYS A 483 -7.55 4.21 17.72
CA LYS A 483 -6.61 5.33 17.86
C LYS A 483 -5.23 4.83 18.21
N ALA A 484 -4.20 5.42 17.61
CA ALA A 484 -2.83 5.17 18.03
C ALA A 484 -1.96 6.42 17.91
N VAL A 485 -0.89 6.46 18.69
CA VAL A 485 0.18 7.46 18.59
C VAL A 485 1.52 6.80 18.85
N ILE A 486 2.46 7.00 17.94
CA ILE A 486 3.84 6.51 18.02
C ILE A 486 4.75 7.70 18.22
N GLN A 487 5.62 7.66 19.27
CA GLN A 487 6.67 8.66 19.50
C GLN A 487 7.95 7.95 19.97
N GLY A 488 8.99 8.00 19.15
CA GLY A 488 10.22 7.26 19.38
C GLY A 488 9.97 5.74 19.43
N LYS A 489 10.20 5.15 20.60
CA LYS A 489 9.93 3.72 20.86
C LYS A 489 8.55 3.44 21.47
N TRP A 490 7.85 4.47 21.89
CA TRP A 490 6.57 4.32 22.59
C TRP A 490 5.40 4.37 21.63
N LYS A 491 4.44 3.49 21.84
CA LYS A 491 3.15 3.50 21.16
C LYS A 491 2.02 3.41 22.18
N ALA A 492 1.08 4.35 22.12
CA ALA A 492 -0.18 4.25 22.84
C ALA A 492 -1.29 3.90 21.86
N VAL A 493 -2.19 2.98 22.26
CA VAL A 493 -3.27 2.44 21.43
C VAL A 493 -4.57 2.41 22.23
N GLN A 494 -5.68 2.78 21.57
CA GLN A 494 -7.04 2.58 22.06
C GLN A 494 -7.83 1.87 20.95
N LEU A 495 -8.27 0.63 21.21
CA LEU A 495 -9.03 -0.16 20.25
C LEU A 495 -10.50 -0.25 20.65
N THR A 496 -11.34 -0.34 19.63
CA THR A 496 -12.77 -0.64 19.76
C THR A 496 -13.03 -2.15 19.79
N PRO A 497 -14.24 -2.60 20.19
CA PRO A 497 -14.59 -4.01 20.09
C PRO A 497 -14.43 -4.57 18.67
N PRO A 498 -13.98 -5.84 18.51
CA PRO A 498 -13.78 -6.85 19.58
C PRO A 498 -12.39 -6.82 20.25
N HIS A 499 -11.44 -5.97 19.81
CA HIS A 499 -10.05 -6.00 20.28
C HIS A 499 -9.77 -5.10 21.47
N GLY A 500 -10.72 -4.23 21.84
CA GLY A 500 -10.69 -3.34 22.98
C GLY A 500 -12.09 -2.96 23.43
N ASP A 501 -12.17 -2.06 24.41
CA ASP A 501 -13.44 -1.54 24.96
C ASP A 501 -13.85 -0.17 24.40
N GLY A 502 -13.05 0.40 23.50
CA GLY A 502 -13.26 1.73 22.92
C GLY A 502 -12.87 2.90 23.82
N THR A 503 -12.41 2.65 25.06
CA THR A 503 -12.15 3.69 26.08
C THR A 503 -10.77 3.61 26.71
N THR A 504 -10.23 2.41 26.88
CA THR A 504 -8.96 2.15 27.55
C THR A 504 -7.79 2.31 26.60
N TRP A 505 -6.84 3.15 26.99
CA TRP A 505 -5.55 3.29 26.31
C TRP A 505 -4.53 2.34 26.92
N LYS A 506 -3.78 1.64 26.06
CA LYS A 506 -2.64 0.79 26.42
C LYS A 506 -1.35 1.41 25.91
N LEU A 507 -0.23 1.07 26.55
CA LEU A 507 1.09 1.61 26.23
C LEU A 507 2.07 0.47 25.95
N TYR A 508 2.81 0.57 24.84
CA TYR A 508 3.79 -0.42 24.41
C TYR A 508 5.16 0.19 24.10
N ASN A 509 6.21 -0.62 24.24
CA ASN A 509 7.56 -0.26 23.81
C ASN A 509 7.94 -1.08 22.56
N LEU A 510 7.83 -0.49 21.39
CA LEU A 510 8.07 -1.17 20.10
C LEU A 510 9.53 -1.60 19.87
N GLU A 511 10.51 -1.16 20.67
CA GLU A 511 11.88 -1.68 20.57
C GLU A 511 12.03 -3.09 21.15
N THR A 512 11.18 -3.45 22.11
CA THR A 512 11.23 -4.72 22.82
C THR A 512 9.99 -5.57 22.67
N ASP A 513 8.91 -5.00 22.15
CA ASP A 513 7.58 -5.63 22.05
C ASP A 513 6.90 -5.21 20.73
N LEU A 514 7.35 -5.78 19.62
CA LEU A 514 6.79 -5.53 18.29
C LEU A 514 5.36 -6.07 18.14
N ALA A 515 5.00 -7.07 18.96
CA ALA A 515 3.68 -7.69 18.93
C ALA A 515 2.66 -7.00 19.86
N GLU A 516 3.04 -5.91 20.56
CA GLU A 516 2.13 -5.12 21.40
C GLU A 516 1.38 -5.99 22.44
N GLN A 517 2.11 -6.88 23.13
CA GLN A 517 1.55 -7.85 24.09
C GLN A 517 1.67 -7.39 25.55
N ASN A 518 2.67 -6.55 25.85
CA ASN A 518 2.99 -6.18 27.23
C ASN A 518 2.56 -4.74 27.50
N ASP A 519 1.36 -4.57 28.06
CA ASP A 519 0.84 -3.25 28.42
C ASP A 519 1.63 -2.64 29.58
N LEU A 520 2.26 -1.50 29.31
CA LEU A 520 3.07 -0.72 30.24
C LEU A 520 2.35 0.53 30.79
N SER A 521 1.06 0.66 30.57
CA SER A 521 0.26 1.83 30.95
C SER A 521 0.29 2.14 32.45
N GLU A 522 0.27 1.10 33.29
CA GLU A 522 0.40 1.25 34.75
C GLU A 522 1.84 1.54 35.21
N VAL A 523 2.85 1.07 34.44
CA VAL A 523 4.26 1.26 34.77
C VAL A 523 4.74 2.66 34.39
N TYR A 524 4.23 3.20 33.27
CA TYR A 524 4.61 4.52 32.74
C TYR A 524 3.40 5.44 32.50
N PRO A 525 2.59 5.74 33.55
CA PRO A 525 1.34 6.49 33.38
C PRO A 525 1.54 7.92 32.88
N GLU A 526 2.66 8.57 33.22
CA GLU A 526 2.93 9.93 32.74
C GLU A 526 3.28 9.92 31.23
N LYS A 527 3.99 8.87 30.74
CA LYS A 527 4.26 8.72 29.31
C LYS A 527 2.98 8.47 28.52
N LEU A 528 2.09 7.65 29.04
CA LEU A 528 0.76 7.44 28.46
C LEU A 528 -0.03 8.75 28.36
N LYS A 529 -0.07 9.55 29.42
CA LYS A 529 -0.75 10.86 29.42
C LYS A 529 -0.17 11.81 28.38
N GLU A 530 1.17 11.84 28.24
CA GLU A 530 1.85 12.63 27.21
C GLU A 530 1.39 12.23 25.81
N LEU A 531 1.38 10.93 25.48
CA LEU A 531 1.00 10.42 24.17
C LEU A 531 -0.49 10.69 23.88
N ILE A 532 -1.37 10.49 24.84
CA ILE A 532 -2.80 10.82 24.70
C ILE A 532 -3.00 12.32 24.40
N LYS A 533 -2.21 13.18 25.04
CA LYS A 533 -2.25 14.62 24.76
C LYS A 533 -1.86 14.92 23.32
N LEU A 534 -0.78 14.33 22.82
CA LEU A 534 -0.32 14.48 21.43
C LEU A 534 -1.39 13.99 20.44
N TRP A 535 -2.02 12.86 20.72
CA TRP A 535 -3.12 12.36 19.90
C TRP A 535 -4.31 13.34 19.84
N LYS A 536 -4.69 13.93 20.99
CA LYS A 536 -5.78 14.92 21.06
C LYS A 536 -5.44 16.21 20.28
N GLU A 537 -4.19 16.64 20.33
CA GLU A 537 -3.71 17.79 19.57
C GLU A 537 -3.76 17.52 18.06
N TYR A 538 -3.34 16.33 17.64
CA TYR A 538 -3.47 15.86 16.25
C TYR A 538 -4.93 15.83 15.82
N ALA A 539 -5.81 15.14 16.55
CA ALA A 539 -7.22 15.01 16.22
C ALA A 539 -7.90 16.36 16.00
N LYS A 540 -7.57 17.35 16.85
CA LYS A 540 -8.05 18.73 16.68
C LYS A 540 -7.47 19.40 15.44
N SER A 541 -6.19 19.18 15.14
CA SER A 541 -5.49 19.85 14.03
C SER A 541 -5.96 19.37 12.66
N VAL A 542 -6.36 18.09 12.55
CA VAL A 542 -6.83 17.49 11.29
C VAL A 542 -8.35 17.55 11.12
N GLY A 543 -9.10 17.99 12.14
CA GLY A 543 -10.56 18.07 12.07
C GLY A 543 -11.26 16.72 12.25
N TYR A 544 -10.65 15.79 13.02
CA TYR A 544 -11.28 14.51 13.35
C TYR A 544 -12.66 14.70 13.97
N ILE A 545 -13.66 14.00 13.46
CA ILE A 545 -15.04 13.98 13.94
C ILE A 545 -15.33 12.61 14.54
N PRO A 546 -15.46 12.50 15.87
CA PRO A 546 -15.81 11.22 16.49
C PRO A 546 -17.20 10.75 16.03
N SER A 547 -17.34 9.44 15.82
CA SER A 547 -18.63 8.83 15.49
C SER A 547 -19.59 8.93 16.69
N ASP A 548 -20.83 9.38 16.44
CA ASP A 548 -21.87 9.49 17.47
C ASP A 548 -22.60 8.18 17.76
N LYS A 549 -22.35 7.14 16.96
CA LYS A 549 -22.97 5.81 17.10
C LYS A 549 -21.96 4.72 16.80
N SER A 550 -22.12 3.56 17.46
CA SER A 550 -21.50 2.33 17.01
C SER A 550 -21.80 2.14 15.52
N MET A 551 -20.76 2.00 14.70
CA MET A 551 -20.86 2.03 13.25
C MET A 551 -21.85 0.99 12.74
N THR A 552 -23.07 1.44 12.50
CA THR A 552 -24.05 0.71 11.72
C THR A 552 -23.72 1.03 10.27
N ILE A 553 -23.47 0.01 9.47
CA ILE A 553 -23.29 0.14 8.03
C ILE A 553 -24.55 0.84 7.48
N GLN A 554 -24.43 2.10 7.13
CA GLN A 554 -25.59 2.84 6.65
C GLN A 554 -25.68 2.67 5.13
N ARG A 555 -26.86 2.28 4.64
CA ARG A 555 -27.22 2.17 3.22
C ARG A 555 -26.97 3.47 2.43
N ILE A 556 -26.97 4.61 3.09
CA ILE A 556 -26.85 5.96 2.51
C ILE A 556 -25.52 6.14 1.76
N GLY A 557 -24.40 5.61 2.27
CA GLY A 557 -23.09 5.72 1.61
C GLY A 557 -22.99 4.93 0.30
N ALA A 558 -23.66 3.79 0.21
CA ALA A 558 -23.66 2.97 -1.00
C ALA A 558 -24.40 3.65 -2.15
N GLU A 559 -25.52 4.32 -1.90
CA GLU A 559 -26.29 5.00 -2.95
C GLU A 559 -25.56 6.23 -3.50
N ALA A 560 -24.91 7.02 -2.65
CA ALA A 560 -24.12 8.16 -3.10
C ALA A 560 -22.85 7.73 -3.85
N PHE A 561 -22.20 6.64 -3.43
CA PHE A 561 -21.01 6.11 -4.08
C PHE A 561 -21.31 5.54 -5.49
N TYR A 562 -22.53 5.04 -5.70
CA TYR A 562 -22.95 4.46 -6.97
C TYR A 562 -23.83 5.40 -7.84
N GLN A 563 -24.05 6.65 -7.43
CA GLN A 563 -24.74 7.64 -8.26
C GLN A 563 -23.89 8.17 -9.42
N TYR A 564 -23.16 7.30 -10.11
CA TYR A 564 -22.73 7.59 -11.46
C TYR A 564 -23.97 7.50 -12.36
N LYS A 565 -24.84 8.50 -12.28
CA LYS A 565 -25.89 8.68 -13.28
C LYS A 565 -25.26 9.24 -14.53
N GLN A 566 -25.57 8.55 -15.63
CA GLN A 566 -25.29 8.87 -17.04
C GLN A 566 -25.34 10.36 -17.38
#